data_35b493910ff204a22b3080534469f142
#
_entry.id   35b493910ff204a22b3080534469f142
#
_cell.length_a   1.000
_cell.length_b   1.000
_cell.length_c   1.000
_cell.angle_alpha   90.00
_cell.angle_beta   90.00
_cell.angle_gamma   90.00
#
_symmetry.space_group_name_H-M   'P 1'
#
loop_
_entity.id
_entity.type
_entity.pdbx_description
1 polymer ?
#
loop_
_entity_poly.entity_id
_entity_poly.type
_entity_poly.pdbx_seq_one_letter_code
_entity_poly.pdbx_strand_id
1 'polypeptide(L)'
;MGLKEKFKAVRDGYVEKQAMNAELPAFPEDTLRRYRVRFMGRVQKVGFRHEVILLSRRLGLTGWCRTEEDGSVLAEFQGPECRIRWLISFMESLKRIRIREKRVEELELIHNETEFVQK
;
A
#
# COMPACT_ATOMS: atom_id res chain seq x y z
N MET A 1 16.29 -15.05 -19.34
CA MET A 1 15.68 -13.89 -18.68
C MET A 1 16.47 -12.63 -19.03
N GLY A 2 15.80 -11.59 -19.46
CA GLY A 2 16.44 -10.32 -19.81
C GLY A 2 16.84 -9.52 -18.58
N LEU A 3 17.63 -8.47 -18.79
CA LEU A 3 18.14 -7.63 -17.69
C LEU A 3 17.02 -6.97 -16.92
N LYS A 4 15.98 -6.49 -17.60
CA LYS A 4 14.80 -5.88 -16.96
C LYS A 4 14.10 -6.83 -16.00
N GLU A 5 13.91 -8.07 -16.43
CA GLU A 5 13.26 -9.09 -15.59
C GLU A 5 14.10 -9.45 -14.38
N LYS A 6 15.43 -9.47 -14.53
CA LYS A 6 16.34 -9.73 -13.41
C LYS A 6 16.26 -8.61 -12.37
N PHE A 7 16.28 -7.35 -12.80
CA PHE A 7 16.15 -6.21 -11.89
C PHE A 7 14.79 -6.21 -11.20
N LYS A 8 13.72 -6.50 -11.94
CA LYS A 8 12.39 -6.60 -11.37
C LYS A 8 12.31 -7.70 -10.31
N ALA A 9 12.86 -8.87 -10.60
CA ALA A 9 12.85 -9.99 -9.67
C ALA A 9 13.61 -9.66 -8.37
N VAL A 10 14.78 -9.01 -8.48
CA VAL A 10 15.56 -8.58 -7.31
C VAL A 10 14.77 -7.54 -6.50
N ARG A 11 14.16 -6.57 -7.16
CA ARG A 11 13.34 -5.55 -6.51
C ARG A 11 12.15 -6.17 -5.79
N ASP A 12 11.42 -7.07 -6.46
CA ASP A 12 10.23 -7.70 -5.87
C ASP A 12 10.61 -8.57 -4.68
N GLY A 13 11.74 -9.29 -4.76
CA GLY A 13 12.24 -10.06 -3.62
C GLY A 13 12.60 -9.18 -2.43
N TYR A 14 13.24 -8.04 -2.67
CA TYR A 14 13.55 -7.07 -1.63
C TYR A 14 12.27 -6.50 -0.99
N VAL A 15 11.30 -6.12 -1.82
CA VAL A 15 10.02 -5.58 -1.36
C VAL A 15 9.26 -6.60 -0.52
N GLU A 16 9.20 -7.86 -0.99
CA GLU A 16 8.55 -8.94 -0.25
C GLU A 16 9.20 -9.13 1.12
N LYS A 17 10.53 -9.17 1.16
CA LYS A 17 11.28 -9.33 2.40
C LYS A 17 11.02 -8.17 3.36
N GLN A 18 11.04 -6.95 2.85
CA GLN A 18 10.78 -5.76 3.65
C GLN A 18 9.36 -5.75 4.19
N ALA A 19 8.37 -6.06 3.35
CA ALA A 19 6.97 -6.10 3.77
C ALA A 19 6.71 -7.20 4.79
N MET A 20 7.31 -8.38 4.62
CA MET A 20 7.11 -9.50 5.53
C MET A 20 7.86 -9.34 6.85
N ASN A 21 8.98 -8.62 6.85
CA ASN A 21 9.81 -8.39 8.03
C ASN A 21 9.45 -7.11 8.78
N ALA A 22 8.57 -6.28 8.25
CA ALA A 22 8.12 -5.09 8.95
C ALA A 22 7.49 -5.48 10.28
N GLU A 23 7.91 -4.83 11.37
CA GLU A 23 7.35 -5.08 12.69
C GLU A 23 6.04 -4.31 12.82
N LEU A 24 4.94 -5.05 12.96
CA LEU A 24 3.64 -4.46 13.16
C LEU A 24 3.43 -4.22 14.66
N PRO A 25 2.99 -3.01 15.05
CA PRO A 25 2.64 -2.78 16.46
C PRO A 25 1.41 -3.59 16.84
N ALA A 26 1.16 -3.69 18.14
CA ALA A 26 -0.10 -4.19 18.63
C ALA A 26 -1.13 -3.07 18.49
N PHE A 27 -2.09 -3.24 17.59
CA PHE A 27 -3.12 -2.23 17.36
C PHE A 27 -4.28 -2.41 18.34
N PRO A 28 -4.77 -1.32 18.94
CA PRO A 28 -6.02 -1.37 19.70
C PRO A 28 -7.21 -1.55 18.74
N GLU A 29 -8.36 -1.91 19.28
CA GLU A 29 -9.60 -1.84 18.51
C GLU A 29 -9.85 -0.39 18.10
N ASP A 30 -10.37 -0.21 16.88
CA ASP A 30 -10.57 1.11 16.33
C ASP A 30 -11.77 1.11 15.37
N THR A 31 -12.25 2.30 15.05
CA THR A 31 -13.36 2.48 14.13
C THR A 31 -12.98 2.02 12.73
N LEU A 32 -13.86 1.26 12.10
CA LEU A 32 -13.70 0.87 10.71
C LEU A 32 -13.97 2.09 9.82
N ARG A 33 -13.08 2.31 8.86
CA ARG A 33 -13.20 3.39 7.89
C ARG A 33 -12.74 2.92 6.53
N ARG A 34 -13.15 3.66 5.50
CA ARG A 34 -12.66 3.46 4.14
C ARG A 34 -12.11 4.77 3.62
N TYR A 35 -10.88 4.72 3.08
CA TYR A 35 -10.23 5.89 2.49
C TYR A 35 -9.78 5.57 1.08
N ARG A 36 -10.02 6.51 0.18
CA ARG A 36 -9.34 6.54 -1.12
C ARG A 36 -8.13 7.43 -1.00
N VAL A 37 -6.98 6.93 -1.40
CA VAL A 37 -5.72 7.66 -1.29
C VAL A 37 -5.02 7.64 -2.64
N ARG A 38 -4.66 8.82 -3.13
CA ARG A 38 -3.80 8.95 -4.32
C ARG A 38 -2.42 9.39 -3.86
N PHE A 39 -1.43 8.60 -4.23
CA PHE A 39 -0.02 8.89 -3.92
C PHE A 39 0.68 9.38 -5.17
N MET A 40 1.31 10.55 -5.08
CA MET A 40 2.04 11.19 -6.18
C MET A 40 3.49 11.39 -5.79
N GLY A 41 4.39 11.27 -6.76
CA GLY A 41 5.83 11.41 -6.55
C GLY A 41 6.59 10.23 -7.15
N ARG A 42 7.71 9.85 -6.51
CA ARG A 42 8.47 8.68 -6.92
C ARG A 42 7.85 7.44 -6.30
N VAL A 43 6.76 7.00 -6.88
CA VAL A 43 6.00 5.84 -6.42
C VAL A 43 5.87 4.76 -7.49
N GLN A 44 6.29 5.06 -8.72
CA GLN A 44 6.29 4.10 -9.83
C GLN A 44 7.65 3.41 -9.93
N LYS A 45 7.67 2.13 -10.30
CA LYS A 45 8.89 1.33 -10.55
C LYS A 45 9.80 1.14 -9.32
N VAL A 46 9.32 1.45 -8.13
CA VAL A 46 10.09 1.28 -6.88
C VAL A 46 9.47 0.22 -5.96
N GLY A 47 8.52 -0.55 -6.49
CA GLY A 47 7.87 -1.61 -5.72
C GLY A 47 6.78 -1.10 -4.77
N PHE A 48 6.34 0.14 -4.93
CA PHE A 48 5.35 0.76 -4.05
C PHE A 48 4.04 -0.04 -4.00
N ARG A 49 3.44 -0.29 -5.16
CA ARG A 49 2.17 -1.01 -5.25
C ARG A 49 2.28 -2.41 -4.64
N HIS A 50 3.35 -3.10 -4.94
CA HIS A 50 3.58 -4.45 -4.44
C HIS A 50 3.67 -4.46 -2.91
N GLU A 51 4.41 -3.52 -2.34
CA GLU A 51 4.55 -3.42 -0.88
C GLU A 51 3.23 -3.04 -0.20
N VAL A 52 2.47 -2.10 -0.79
CA VAL A 52 1.15 -1.72 -0.27
C VAL A 52 0.23 -2.94 -0.21
N ILE A 53 0.22 -3.76 -1.25
CA ILE A 53 -0.64 -4.95 -1.29
C ILE A 53 -0.25 -5.94 -0.20
N LEU A 54 1.04 -6.25 -0.07
CA LEU A 54 1.52 -7.19 0.93
C LEU A 54 1.25 -6.71 2.36
N LEU A 55 1.54 -5.44 2.64
CA LEU A 55 1.30 -4.88 3.96
C LEU A 55 -0.18 -4.78 4.29
N SER A 56 -1.00 -4.40 3.32
CA SER A 56 -2.44 -4.34 3.51
C SER A 56 -3.00 -5.69 3.92
N ARG A 57 -2.53 -6.76 3.28
CA ARG A 57 -2.93 -8.12 3.63
C ARG A 57 -2.48 -8.49 5.04
N ARG A 58 -1.25 -8.18 5.42
CA ARG A 58 -0.75 -8.44 6.78
C ARG A 58 -1.54 -7.68 7.84
N LEU A 59 -1.98 -6.46 7.51
CA LEU A 59 -2.76 -5.61 8.41
C LEU A 59 -4.25 -5.98 8.45
N GLY A 60 -4.67 -6.95 7.65
CA GLY A 60 -6.08 -7.33 7.57
C GLY A 60 -6.96 -6.29 6.92
N LEU A 61 -6.38 -5.41 6.10
CA LEU A 61 -7.15 -4.42 5.36
C LEU A 61 -7.76 -5.03 4.11
N THR A 62 -8.89 -4.51 3.69
CA THR A 62 -9.50 -4.85 2.41
C THR A 62 -9.45 -3.64 1.47
N GLY A 63 -9.64 -3.89 0.19
CA GLY A 63 -9.62 -2.83 -0.80
C GLY A 63 -8.81 -3.20 -2.04
N TRP A 64 -8.19 -2.19 -2.64
CA TRP A 64 -7.45 -2.40 -3.88
C TRP A 64 -6.41 -1.31 -4.09
N CYS A 65 -5.47 -1.59 -4.99
CA CYS A 65 -4.40 -0.67 -5.35
C CYS A 65 -4.09 -0.81 -6.84
N ARG A 66 -3.88 0.30 -7.54
CA ARG A 66 -3.51 0.31 -8.96
C ARG A 66 -2.59 1.48 -9.29
N THR A 67 -1.79 1.31 -10.35
CA THR A 67 -1.00 2.40 -10.92
C THR A 67 -1.84 3.11 -11.99
N GLU A 68 -1.85 4.43 -11.94
CA GLU A 68 -2.56 5.26 -12.92
C GLU A 68 -1.63 5.61 -14.09
N GLU A 69 -2.23 6.08 -15.21
CA GLU A 69 -1.47 6.45 -16.41
C GLU A 69 -0.45 7.55 -16.14
N ASP A 70 -0.73 8.47 -15.23
CA ASP A 70 0.18 9.56 -14.88
C ASP A 70 1.31 9.14 -13.94
N GLY A 71 1.37 7.85 -13.58
CA GLY A 71 2.40 7.33 -12.67
C GLY A 71 2.01 7.40 -11.20
N SER A 72 0.91 8.04 -10.85
CA SER A 72 0.43 8.01 -9.47
C SER A 72 -0.10 6.62 -9.12
N VAL A 73 -0.21 6.34 -7.83
CA VAL A 73 -0.82 5.11 -7.33
C VAL A 73 -2.10 5.49 -6.60
N LEU A 74 -3.19 4.87 -7.02
CA LEU A 74 -4.49 5.05 -6.40
C LEU A 74 -4.85 3.79 -5.63
N ALA A 75 -5.33 3.97 -4.40
CA ALA A 75 -5.73 2.85 -3.57
C ALA A 75 -6.97 3.19 -2.76
N GLU A 76 -7.75 2.16 -2.41
CA GLU A 76 -8.79 2.26 -1.41
C GLU A 76 -8.47 1.27 -0.31
N PHE A 77 -8.50 1.73 0.93
CA PHE A 77 -8.20 0.93 2.11
C PHE A 77 -9.41 0.92 3.03
N GLN A 78 -9.77 -0.25 3.50
CA GLN A 78 -10.85 -0.39 4.48
C GLN A 78 -10.40 -1.26 5.63
N GLY A 79 -10.67 -0.80 6.84
CA GLY A 79 -10.36 -1.51 8.07
C GLY A 79 -10.26 -0.55 9.25
N PRO A 80 -9.69 -1.01 10.37
CA PRO A 80 -9.48 -0.13 11.52
C PRO A 80 -8.61 1.06 11.14
N GLU A 81 -9.04 2.25 11.50
CA GLU A 81 -8.38 3.50 11.08
C GLU A 81 -6.89 3.53 11.44
N CYS A 82 -6.53 3.08 12.64
CA CYS A 82 -5.13 3.09 13.09
C CYS A 82 -4.23 2.25 12.20
N ARG A 83 -4.74 1.15 11.64
CA ARG A 83 -3.98 0.30 10.73
C ARG A 83 -3.75 0.97 9.37
N ILE A 84 -4.76 1.66 8.87
CA ILE A 84 -4.64 2.41 7.61
C ILE A 84 -3.61 3.53 7.78
N ARG A 85 -3.70 4.29 8.87
CA ARG A 85 -2.74 5.37 9.18
C ARG A 85 -1.32 4.83 9.31
N TRP A 86 -1.15 3.70 9.98
CA TRP A 86 0.17 3.08 10.13
C TRP A 86 0.76 2.71 8.78
N LEU A 87 -0.04 2.10 7.89
CA LEU A 87 0.42 1.73 6.55
C LEU A 87 0.92 2.95 5.78
N ILE A 88 0.14 4.02 5.77
CA ILE A 88 0.52 5.24 5.05
C ILE A 88 1.83 5.82 5.62
N SER A 89 1.93 5.92 6.94
CA SER A 89 3.14 6.41 7.61
C SER A 89 4.35 5.55 7.30
N PHE A 90 4.17 4.22 7.30
CA PHE A 90 5.25 3.30 6.95
C PHE A 90 5.74 3.54 5.53
N MET A 91 4.81 3.66 4.57
CA MET A 91 5.19 3.91 3.17
C MET A 91 5.91 5.25 3.01
N GLU A 92 5.48 6.27 3.75
CA GLU A 92 6.15 7.58 3.73
C GLU A 92 7.56 7.53 4.32
N SER A 93 7.85 6.57 5.18
CA SER A 93 9.16 6.44 5.83
C SER A 93 10.21 5.72 4.97
N LEU A 94 9.82 5.06 3.90
CA LEU A 94 10.73 4.25 3.10
C LEU A 94 11.63 5.12 2.22
N LYS A 95 12.94 4.88 2.30
CA LYS A 95 13.94 5.72 1.62
C LYS A 95 13.86 5.65 0.09
N ARG A 96 13.50 4.50 -0.47
CA ARG A 96 13.41 4.33 -1.93
C ARG A 96 12.15 4.97 -2.51
N ILE A 97 11.21 5.34 -1.66
CA ILE A 97 9.92 5.91 -2.04
C ILE A 97 9.93 7.39 -1.68
N ARG A 98 9.39 8.22 -2.57
CA ARG A 98 9.26 9.64 -2.32
C ARG A 98 7.86 10.09 -2.68
N ILE A 99 7.02 10.16 -1.67
CA ILE A 99 5.66 10.68 -1.82
C ILE A 99 5.74 12.20 -1.70
N ARG A 100 5.45 12.91 -2.80
CA ARG A 100 5.44 14.38 -2.83
C ARG A 100 4.13 14.93 -2.38
N GLU A 101 3.05 14.22 -2.70
CA GLU A 101 1.69 14.65 -2.38
C GLU A 101 0.83 13.40 -2.20
N LYS A 102 -0.08 13.47 -1.27
CA LYS A 102 -1.12 12.46 -1.16
C LYS A 102 -2.47 13.18 -1.03
N ARG A 103 -3.48 12.63 -1.66
CA ARG A 103 -4.87 13.11 -1.53
C ARG A 103 -5.69 12.01 -0.89
N VAL A 104 -6.35 12.34 0.20
CA VAL A 104 -7.10 11.40 1.01
C VAL A 104 -8.57 11.83 1.02
N GLU A 105 -9.44 10.88 0.72
CA GLU A 105 -10.88 11.09 0.72
C GLU A 105 -11.53 9.95 1.51
N GLU A 106 -12.34 10.31 2.50
CA GLU A 106 -13.09 9.28 3.22
C GLU A 106 -14.31 8.86 2.40
N LEU A 107 -14.53 7.54 2.33
CA LEU A 107 -15.64 6.94 1.59
C LEU A 107 -16.51 6.15 2.55
N GLU A 108 -17.71 5.79 2.08
CA GLU A 108 -18.56 4.86 2.80
C GLU A 108 -17.96 3.46 2.77
N LEU A 109 -18.22 2.69 3.83
CA LEU A 109 -17.79 1.31 3.91
C LEU A 109 -18.47 0.47 2.82
N ILE A 110 -17.72 -0.49 2.28
CA ILE A 110 -18.23 -1.49 1.37
C ILE A 110 -18.45 -2.78 2.15
N HIS A 111 -19.66 -3.31 2.07
CA HIS A 111 -19.98 -4.57 2.73
C HIS A 111 -19.54 -5.75 1.85
N ASN A 112 -19.20 -6.86 2.50
CA ASN A 112 -18.81 -8.11 1.83
C ASN A 112 -17.48 -8.05 1.06
N GLU A 113 -16.68 -7.03 1.25
CA GLU A 113 -15.30 -7.00 0.72
C GLU A 113 -14.41 -7.79 1.68
N THR A 114 -13.68 -8.77 1.17
CA THR A 114 -12.91 -9.70 2.01
C THR A 114 -11.43 -9.72 1.71
N GLU A 115 -10.97 -9.07 0.64
CA GLU A 115 -9.59 -9.15 0.19
C GLU A 115 -9.01 -7.78 -0.14
N PHE A 116 -7.68 -7.73 -0.16
CA PHE A 116 -6.96 -6.60 -0.75
C PHE A 116 -6.31 -7.09 -2.04
N VAL A 117 -6.64 -6.44 -3.16
CA VAL A 117 -6.25 -6.91 -4.48
C VAL A 117 -5.57 -5.82 -5.31
N GLN A 118 -4.82 -6.26 -6.31
CA GLN A 118 -4.32 -5.38 -7.36
C GLN A 118 -5.44 -5.19 -8.39
N LYS A 119 -5.63 -3.94 -8.78
CA LYS A 119 -6.67 -3.60 -9.74
C LYS A 119 -6.12 -3.10 -11.08
#